data_6b7a81b143f7004743cf2ff718302c57
#
_entry.id   6b7a81b143f7004743cf2ff718302c57
#
_cell.length_a   1.000
_cell.length_b   1.000
_cell.length_c   1.000
_cell.angle_alpha   90.00
_cell.angle_beta   90.00
_cell.angle_gamma   90.00
#
_symmetry.space_group_name_H-M   'P 1'
#
loop_
_entity.id
_entity.type
_entity.pdbx_description
1 polymer ?
#
loop_
_entity_poly.entity_id
_entity_poly.type
_entity_poly.pdbx_seq_one_letter_code
_entity_poly.pdbx_strand_id
1 'polypeptide(L)'
;MTDPITLNVSVRPFQHVPGRDTTKDRAAEFDIARVYYDQRFSVAEDAGMLNALIGATRAEYDLAPPQWAQWYSVALGFRPDLILELGRSKGNSTALFCQAATRLGRTRVVSVCNSKDWVEETLPRLKPLVPAGWFDPLEARMADILDTDYEEIVKGSARVLVLWDAHGFEIAEIVLGRILPLISDRPHLVLMHDISDNRYAHVSRSYDDQPLWKGSTWDNGTGRSPNRVNIGWMNSQQDQVVAIADFATRNDLDVGSADHEYSRFFDAYPRCADEMREMLGDRFFSTVAHWAFVSLSGRERPFCFPAVQRRLRHQCGVALRDIYPPRWFRRSTPLPRTIETTPVKWDYSAVMGWRPRGEIPDNTPQSLCVRLQVVGAPAGIGILNVDRSAFLESRRILPALGSQTVFLSLADPSSCGPLVVHAWDVPERARVVIEDISVVW
;
A
#
# COMPACT_ATOMS: atom_id res chain seq x y z
N MET A 1 -10.67 0.19 36.07
CA MET A 1 -10.94 1.08 34.92
C MET A 1 -9.57 1.53 34.42
N THR A 2 -9.04 0.86 33.43
CA THR A 2 -7.80 1.26 32.78
C THR A 2 -8.20 2.15 31.62
N ASP A 3 -7.75 3.40 31.66
CA ASP A 3 -7.96 4.36 30.59
C ASP A 3 -7.53 3.76 29.25
N PRO A 4 -8.30 3.94 28.19
CA PRO A 4 -7.87 3.52 26.88
C PRO A 4 -6.64 4.33 26.52
N ILE A 5 -5.54 3.66 26.22
CA ILE A 5 -4.34 4.29 25.67
C ILE A 5 -4.76 4.87 24.31
N THR A 6 -5.13 6.13 24.34
CA THR A 6 -5.30 6.93 23.12
C THR A 6 -3.89 7.11 22.56
N LEU A 7 -3.49 6.27 21.63
CA LEU A 7 -2.34 6.53 20.78
C LEU A 7 -2.69 7.75 19.93
N ASN A 8 -2.45 8.94 20.50
CA ASN A 8 -2.32 10.16 19.74
C ASN A 8 -1.10 10.01 18.83
N VAL A 9 -1.24 9.23 17.78
CA VAL A 9 -0.29 9.27 16.69
C VAL A 9 -0.58 10.59 15.98
N SER A 10 0.01 11.66 16.51
CA SER A 10 0.22 12.87 15.75
C SER A 10 1.09 12.44 14.58
N VAL A 11 0.44 12.09 13.48
CA VAL A 11 1.11 11.74 12.24
C VAL A 11 1.59 13.06 11.63
N ARG A 12 2.70 13.53 12.17
CA ARG A 12 3.69 14.25 11.37
C ARG A 12 4.61 13.15 10.84
N PRO A 13 4.32 12.56 9.70
CA PRO A 13 4.85 11.24 9.35
C PRO A 13 6.35 11.21 9.28
N PHE A 14 7.00 12.34 9.15
CA PHE A 14 8.43 12.39 8.87
C PHE A 14 9.08 13.61 9.52
N GLN A 15 8.64 14.01 10.72
CA GLN A 15 9.36 15.04 11.46
C GLN A 15 10.64 14.46 12.05
N HIS A 16 11.74 15.12 11.71
CA HIS A 16 13.01 14.99 12.39
C HIS A 16 12.82 15.05 13.91
N VAL A 17 13.23 14.00 14.62
CA VAL A 17 13.26 14.02 16.07
C VAL A 17 14.47 14.87 16.48
N PRO A 18 14.27 16.06 17.12
CA PRO A 18 15.39 16.90 17.52
C PRO A 18 16.33 16.14 18.45
N GLY A 19 17.62 16.13 18.13
CA GLY A 19 18.66 15.51 18.95
C GLY A 19 19.07 14.10 18.54
N ARG A 20 18.41 13.46 17.59
CA ARG A 20 18.88 12.20 17.00
C ARG A 20 19.90 12.51 15.90
N ASP A 21 21.09 11.90 15.99
CA ASP A 21 22.08 11.98 14.91
C ASP A 21 21.65 11.07 13.75
N THR A 22 20.79 11.62 12.89
CA THR A 22 20.23 10.91 11.74
C THR A 22 21.26 10.67 10.64
N THR A 23 22.43 11.26 10.73
CA THR A 23 23.50 11.07 9.72
C THR A 23 24.12 9.68 9.76
N LYS A 24 24.01 8.97 10.91
CA LYS A 24 24.52 7.60 11.05
C LYS A 24 23.53 6.52 10.64
N ASP A 25 22.23 6.84 10.65
CA ASP A 25 21.15 5.87 10.37
C ASP A 25 20.62 5.93 8.95
N ARG A 26 21.00 6.95 8.20
CA ARG A 26 20.66 7.04 6.77
C ARG A 26 21.50 6.03 6.01
N ALA A 27 20.95 5.52 4.94
CA ALA A 27 21.78 4.97 3.88
C ALA A 27 22.81 6.05 3.55
N ALA A 28 23.93 6.01 4.26
CA ALA A 28 24.92 7.10 4.36
C ALA A 28 25.55 7.46 2.99
N GLU A 29 25.08 6.82 1.93
CA GLU A 29 25.69 6.83 0.62
C GLU A 29 24.89 7.58 -0.44
N PHE A 30 23.64 8.00 -0.18
CA PHE A 30 22.83 8.64 -1.22
C PHE A 30 22.19 9.95 -0.74
N ASP A 31 22.91 11.06 -0.92
CA ASP A 31 22.44 12.42 -0.66
C ASP A 31 21.62 12.91 -1.87
N ILE A 32 20.29 12.83 -1.76
CA ILE A 32 19.38 13.22 -2.86
C ILE A 32 19.52 14.69 -3.25
N ALA A 33 19.80 15.58 -2.30
CA ALA A 33 19.91 17.00 -2.56
C ALA A 33 21.23 17.33 -3.27
N ARG A 34 22.31 16.71 -2.85
CA ARG A 34 23.60 16.80 -3.51
C ARG A 34 23.52 16.25 -4.92
N VAL A 35 22.88 15.08 -5.08
CA VAL A 35 22.69 14.45 -6.39
C VAL A 35 21.86 15.35 -7.32
N TYR A 36 20.82 15.99 -6.82
CA TYR A 36 20.01 16.94 -7.62
C TYR A 36 20.89 18.09 -8.14
N TYR A 37 21.71 18.66 -7.28
CA TYR A 37 22.65 19.70 -7.68
C TYR A 37 23.71 19.18 -8.68
N ASP A 38 24.30 18.03 -8.43
CA ASP A 38 25.35 17.46 -9.29
C ASP A 38 24.82 17.09 -10.68
N GLN A 39 23.54 16.69 -10.80
CA GLN A 39 22.89 16.34 -12.07
C GLN A 39 22.26 17.54 -12.80
N ARG A 40 22.39 18.76 -12.32
CA ARG A 40 21.79 19.96 -12.93
C ARG A 40 22.09 20.14 -14.42
N PHE A 41 23.32 19.81 -14.83
CA PHE A 41 23.70 19.86 -16.22
C PHE A 41 22.96 18.84 -17.09
N SER A 42 22.79 17.63 -16.58
CA SER A 42 22.02 16.58 -17.25
C SER A 42 20.55 16.95 -17.38
N VAL A 43 19.98 17.56 -16.34
CA VAL A 43 18.59 18.07 -16.39
C VAL A 43 18.47 19.19 -17.41
N ALA A 44 19.40 20.16 -17.43
CA ALA A 44 19.39 21.27 -18.37
C ALA A 44 19.52 20.78 -19.82
N GLU A 45 20.40 19.81 -20.07
CA GLU A 45 20.60 19.21 -21.39
C GLU A 45 19.32 18.51 -21.90
N ASP A 46 18.63 17.80 -21.02
CA ASP A 46 17.40 17.08 -21.36
C ASP A 46 16.12 17.91 -21.17
N ALA A 47 16.21 19.17 -20.75
CA ALA A 47 15.05 20.01 -20.41
C ALA A 47 14.00 20.08 -21.54
N GLY A 48 14.44 20.15 -22.79
CA GLY A 48 13.55 20.14 -23.96
C GLY A 48 12.75 18.85 -24.07
N MET A 49 13.42 17.70 -23.90
CA MET A 49 12.77 16.39 -23.92
C MET A 49 11.83 16.23 -22.71
N LEU A 50 12.29 16.56 -21.50
CA LEU A 50 11.44 16.48 -20.31
C LEU A 50 10.17 17.33 -20.45
N ASN A 51 10.26 18.55 -20.99
CA ASN A 51 9.10 19.37 -21.28
C ASN A 51 8.14 18.71 -22.29
N ALA A 52 8.66 18.10 -23.34
CA ALA A 52 7.85 17.39 -24.33
C ALA A 52 7.11 16.19 -23.71
N LEU A 53 7.80 15.42 -22.86
CA LEU A 53 7.23 14.28 -22.14
C LEU A 53 6.13 14.73 -21.16
N ILE A 54 6.39 15.78 -20.36
CA ILE A 54 5.41 16.38 -19.45
C ILE A 54 4.14 16.82 -20.23
N GLY A 55 4.34 17.51 -21.36
CA GLY A 55 3.23 17.92 -22.22
C GLY A 55 2.43 16.75 -22.80
N ALA A 56 3.07 15.61 -23.07
CA ALA A 56 2.42 14.41 -23.58
C ALA A 56 1.59 13.68 -22.53
N THR A 57 2.05 13.63 -21.28
CA THR A 57 1.32 12.99 -20.18
C THR A 57 0.08 13.78 -19.76
N ARG A 58 0.10 15.12 -19.92
CA ARG A 58 -0.99 16.02 -19.53
C ARG A 58 -1.42 15.89 -18.06
N ALA A 59 -0.49 15.63 -17.19
CA ALA A 59 -0.75 15.36 -15.78
C ALA A 59 0.23 16.13 -14.85
N GLU A 60 0.54 17.41 -15.18
CA GLU A 60 1.38 18.29 -14.35
C GLU A 60 0.80 18.53 -12.94
N TYR A 61 -0.50 18.32 -12.74
CA TYR A 61 -1.15 18.42 -11.45
C TYR A 61 -0.79 17.26 -10.50
N ASP A 62 -0.35 16.15 -11.05
CA ASP A 62 0.03 14.94 -10.33
C ASP A 62 1.54 14.95 -10.02
N LEU A 63 2.37 15.20 -11.02
CA LEU A 63 3.81 15.32 -10.87
C LEU A 63 4.29 16.63 -11.52
N ALA A 64 4.62 17.60 -10.69
CA ALA A 64 5.08 18.92 -11.16
C ALA A 64 6.47 18.86 -11.82
N PRO A 65 6.79 19.76 -12.75
CA PRO A 65 8.08 19.77 -13.45
C PRO A 65 9.32 19.74 -12.54
N PRO A 66 9.37 20.43 -11.39
CA PRO A 66 10.50 20.28 -10.47
C PRO A 66 10.65 18.86 -9.93
N GLN A 67 9.55 18.16 -9.64
CA GLN A 67 9.60 16.76 -9.19
C GLN A 67 10.14 15.83 -10.30
N TRP A 68 9.81 16.11 -11.57
CA TRP A 68 10.44 15.44 -12.70
C TRP A 68 11.95 15.58 -12.67
N ALA A 69 12.48 16.79 -12.49
CA ALA A 69 13.91 17.05 -12.42
C ALA A 69 14.55 16.36 -11.20
N GLN A 70 13.88 16.37 -10.05
CA GLN A 70 14.33 15.72 -8.83
C GLN A 70 14.47 14.20 -9.02
N TRP A 71 13.42 13.52 -9.48
CA TRP A 71 13.46 12.07 -9.68
C TRP A 71 14.35 11.65 -10.86
N TYR A 72 14.42 12.46 -11.90
CA TYR A 72 15.38 12.27 -12.99
C TYR A 72 16.81 12.27 -12.46
N SER A 73 17.15 13.28 -11.67
CA SER A 73 18.45 13.39 -11.03
C SER A 73 18.76 12.22 -10.10
N VAL A 74 17.77 11.80 -9.30
CA VAL A 74 17.90 10.61 -8.44
C VAL A 74 18.19 9.37 -9.28
N ALA A 75 17.46 9.12 -10.35
CA ALA A 75 17.68 7.97 -11.22
C ALA A 75 19.08 7.99 -11.86
N LEU A 76 19.52 9.15 -12.37
CA LEU A 76 20.83 9.30 -12.96
C LEU A 76 21.97 9.13 -11.94
N GLY A 77 21.83 9.69 -10.75
CA GLY A 77 22.85 9.60 -9.69
C GLY A 77 22.89 8.23 -9.03
N PHE A 78 21.73 7.62 -8.78
CA PHE A 78 21.64 6.29 -8.18
C PHE A 78 22.09 5.18 -9.14
N ARG A 79 21.90 5.35 -10.46
CA ARG A 79 22.32 4.41 -11.52
C ARG A 79 21.79 2.99 -11.29
N PRO A 80 20.47 2.79 -11.16
CA PRO A 80 19.91 1.48 -10.92
C PRO A 80 20.07 0.55 -12.13
N ASP A 81 20.12 -0.76 -11.87
CA ASP A 81 19.95 -1.77 -12.92
C ASP A 81 18.47 -1.98 -13.22
N LEU A 82 17.63 -1.80 -12.19
CA LEU A 82 16.18 -1.90 -12.26
C LEU A 82 15.51 -0.70 -11.61
N ILE A 83 14.58 -0.09 -12.33
CA ILE A 83 13.57 0.80 -11.78
C ILE A 83 12.25 0.03 -11.75
N LEU A 84 11.70 -0.17 -10.56
CA LEU A 84 10.39 -0.80 -10.36
C LEU A 84 9.39 0.29 -9.98
N GLU A 85 8.43 0.55 -10.85
CA GLU A 85 7.36 1.52 -10.63
C GLU A 85 6.06 0.81 -10.28
N LEU A 86 5.46 1.20 -9.17
CA LEU A 86 4.17 0.74 -8.69
C LEU A 86 3.16 1.89 -8.75
N GLY A 87 2.22 1.80 -9.68
CA GLY A 87 1.30 2.90 -10.00
C GLY A 87 1.84 3.76 -11.15
N ARG A 88 1.25 3.61 -12.31
CA ARG A 88 1.63 4.34 -13.54
C ARG A 88 0.62 5.42 -13.90
N SER A 89 -0.67 5.13 -13.77
CA SER A 89 -1.76 5.98 -14.24
C SER A 89 -1.47 6.53 -15.65
N LYS A 90 -1.38 7.84 -15.81
CA LYS A 90 -1.05 8.50 -17.08
C LYS A 90 0.44 8.42 -17.46
N GLY A 91 1.31 7.93 -16.56
CA GLY A 91 2.70 7.61 -16.87
C GLY A 91 3.66 8.79 -16.82
N ASN A 92 3.45 9.76 -15.93
CA ASN A 92 4.42 10.82 -15.65
C ASN A 92 5.79 10.25 -15.30
N SER A 93 5.83 9.50 -14.23
CA SER A 93 7.04 8.83 -13.73
C SER A 93 7.56 7.78 -14.69
N THR A 94 6.67 7.04 -15.38
CA THR A 94 7.05 6.06 -16.40
C THR A 94 7.85 6.71 -17.54
N ALA A 95 7.36 7.84 -18.07
CA ALA A 95 8.05 8.55 -19.15
C ALA A 95 9.38 9.13 -18.68
N LEU A 96 9.42 9.68 -17.48
CA LEU A 96 10.63 10.18 -16.84
C LEU A 96 11.68 9.08 -16.69
N PHE A 97 11.30 7.93 -16.12
CA PHE A 97 12.23 6.83 -15.89
C PHE A 97 12.68 6.15 -17.19
N CYS A 98 11.82 6.13 -18.20
CA CYS A 98 12.20 5.67 -19.53
C CYS A 98 13.28 6.58 -20.14
N GLN A 99 13.16 7.91 -20.00
CA GLN A 99 14.19 8.86 -20.42
C GLN A 99 15.49 8.67 -19.64
N ALA A 100 15.41 8.51 -18.31
CA ALA A 100 16.59 8.25 -17.48
C ALA A 100 17.27 6.93 -17.87
N ALA A 101 16.51 5.87 -18.08
CA ALA A 101 17.03 4.56 -18.48
C ALA A 101 17.70 4.61 -19.87
N THR A 102 17.12 5.34 -20.83
CA THR A 102 17.71 5.57 -22.15
C THR A 102 19.05 6.27 -22.02
N ARG A 103 19.15 7.28 -21.17
CA ARG A 103 20.42 8.01 -20.92
C ARG A 103 21.46 7.12 -20.22
N LEU A 104 21.04 6.28 -19.28
CA LEU A 104 21.91 5.35 -18.56
C LEU A 104 22.38 4.15 -19.43
N GLY A 105 21.61 3.78 -20.44
CA GLY A 105 21.93 2.75 -21.44
C GLY A 105 21.88 1.29 -20.96
N ARG A 106 21.68 1.03 -19.64
CA ARG A 106 21.67 -0.32 -19.07
C ARG A 106 20.58 -0.58 -18.03
N THR A 107 19.78 0.41 -17.75
CA THR A 107 18.71 0.34 -16.75
C THR A 107 17.44 -0.22 -17.38
N ARG A 108 16.83 -1.18 -16.72
CA ARG A 108 15.50 -1.71 -17.07
C ARG A 108 14.44 -0.99 -16.24
N VAL A 109 13.32 -0.64 -16.85
CA VAL A 109 12.14 -0.08 -16.17
C VAL A 109 11.00 -1.07 -16.23
N VAL A 110 10.52 -1.52 -15.09
CA VAL A 110 9.31 -2.34 -14.98
C VAL A 110 8.25 -1.53 -14.27
N SER A 111 7.18 -1.22 -14.99
CA SER A 111 6.07 -0.41 -14.48
C SER A 111 4.82 -1.25 -14.38
N VAL A 112 4.25 -1.38 -13.17
CA VAL A 112 3.09 -2.21 -12.87
C VAL A 112 1.90 -1.34 -12.52
N CYS A 113 0.81 -1.46 -13.28
CA CYS A 113 -0.43 -0.72 -13.05
C CYS A 113 -1.59 -1.40 -13.76
N ASN A 114 -2.77 -1.35 -13.18
CA ASN A 114 -4.01 -1.85 -13.78
C ASN A 114 -4.80 -0.77 -14.54
N SER A 115 -4.35 0.51 -14.56
CA SER A 115 -4.97 1.56 -15.36
C SER A 115 -4.63 1.41 -16.84
N LYS A 116 -5.60 1.75 -17.67
CA LYS A 116 -5.47 1.78 -19.14
C LYS A 116 -4.97 3.12 -19.69
N ASP A 117 -4.93 4.16 -18.86
CA ASP A 117 -4.64 5.55 -19.27
C ASP A 117 -3.33 5.67 -20.05
N TRP A 118 -2.30 4.93 -19.62
CA TRP A 118 -1.03 4.88 -20.34
C TRP A 118 -1.19 4.41 -21.79
N VAL A 119 -1.90 3.31 -22.01
CA VAL A 119 -2.04 2.70 -23.33
C VAL A 119 -3.00 3.49 -24.20
N GLU A 120 -4.12 3.94 -23.62
CA GLU A 120 -5.21 4.58 -24.38
C GLU A 120 -4.93 6.07 -24.61
N GLU A 121 -4.30 6.77 -23.65
CA GLU A 121 -4.14 8.21 -23.74
C GLU A 121 -2.68 8.65 -24.00
N THR A 122 -1.73 8.16 -23.22
CA THR A 122 -0.37 8.73 -23.19
C THR A 122 0.55 8.16 -24.23
N LEU A 123 0.58 6.84 -24.37
CA LEU A 123 1.45 6.16 -25.35
C LEU A 123 1.24 6.66 -26.80
N PRO A 124 0.00 6.90 -27.30
CA PRO A 124 -0.20 7.46 -28.63
C PRO A 124 0.41 8.86 -28.80
N ARG A 125 0.45 9.67 -27.74
CA ARG A 125 1.04 11.02 -27.75
C ARG A 125 2.56 11.00 -27.65
N LEU A 126 3.13 10.02 -26.94
CA LEU A 126 4.57 9.88 -26.76
C LEU A 126 5.28 9.33 -28.00
N LYS A 127 4.68 8.33 -28.68
CA LYS A 127 5.30 7.68 -29.83
C LYS A 127 5.86 8.62 -30.91
N PRO A 128 5.18 9.70 -31.30
CA PRO A 128 5.72 10.61 -32.32
C PRO A 128 6.80 11.57 -31.77
N LEU A 129 6.97 11.68 -30.46
CA LEU A 129 7.88 12.62 -29.81
C LEU A 129 9.26 12.03 -29.51
N VAL A 130 9.35 10.70 -29.45
CA VAL A 130 10.57 10.01 -29.00
C VAL A 130 11.19 9.20 -30.14
N PRO A 131 12.53 9.01 -30.11
CA PRO A 131 13.22 8.25 -31.15
C PRO A 131 12.86 6.75 -31.10
N ALA A 132 13.13 6.07 -32.20
CA ALA A 132 13.04 4.60 -32.23
C ALA A 132 13.95 4.00 -31.14
N GLY A 133 13.46 2.98 -30.43
CA GLY A 133 14.19 2.33 -29.35
C GLY A 133 14.08 3.03 -27.98
N TRP A 134 13.45 4.21 -27.90
CA TRP A 134 13.28 4.89 -26.61
C TRP A 134 12.48 4.06 -25.58
N PHE A 135 11.57 3.20 -26.06
CA PHE A 135 10.79 2.31 -25.22
C PHE A 135 11.48 0.98 -24.90
N ASP A 136 12.65 0.69 -25.47
CA ASP A 136 13.34 -0.60 -25.27
C ASP A 136 13.63 -0.94 -23.80
N PRO A 137 13.98 0.03 -22.92
CA PRO A 137 14.16 -0.28 -21.51
C PRO A 137 12.87 -0.54 -20.73
N LEU A 138 11.69 -0.23 -21.31
CA LEU A 138 10.40 -0.22 -20.61
C LEU A 138 9.63 -1.52 -20.78
N GLU A 139 9.30 -2.15 -19.67
CA GLU A 139 8.30 -3.21 -19.57
C GLU A 139 7.07 -2.66 -18.83
N ALA A 140 6.07 -2.19 -19.59
CA ALA A 140 4.82 -1.67 -19.02
C ALA A 140 3.81 -2.81 -18.83
N ARG A 141 3.73 -3.35 -17.62
CA ARG A 141 2.80 -4.43 -17.26
C ARG A 141 1.42 -3.85 -16.93
N MET A 142 0.39 -4.34 -17.60
CA MET A 142 -1.00 -4.10 -17.20
C MET A 142 -1.40 -5.24 -16.26
N ALA A 143 -1.16 -5.04 -14.97
CA ALA A 143 -1.36 -6.06 -13.94
C ALA A 143 -1.74 -5.44 -12.60
N ASP A 144 -2.35 -6.25 -11.73
CA ASP A 144 -2.55 -5.88 -10.34
C ASP A 144 -1.21 -5.98 -9.59
N ILE A 145 -0.86 -4.91 -8.87
CA ILE A 145 0.34 -4.84 -8.02
C ILE A 145 0.34 -5.98 -7.00
N LEU A 146 -0.83 -6.36 -6.50
CA LEU A 146 -0.98 -7.39 -5.48
C LEU A 146 -0.70 -8.79 -6.00
N ASP A 147 -0.88 -9.03 -7.31
CA ASP A 147 -0.73 -10.35 -7.94
C ASP A 147 0.56 -10.50 -8.75
N THR A 148 1.43 -9.47 -8.72
CA THR A 148 2.67 -9.45 -9.50
C THR A 148 3.74 -10.31 -8.86
N ASP A 149 4.51 -11.04 -9.68
CA ASP A 149 5.69 -11.80 -9.24
C ASP A 149 6.92 -10.89 -9.17
N TYR A 150 7.21 -10.41 -7.96
CA TYR A 150 8.35 -9.53 -7.71
C TYR A 150 9.68 -10.28 -7.64
N GLU A 151 9.70 -11.57 -7.29
CA GLU A 151 10.92 -12.38 -7.28
C GLU A 151 11.51 -12.47 -8.68
N GLU A 152 10.65 -12.70 -9.68
CA GLU A 152 11.06 -12.70 -11.09
C GLU A 152 11.58 -11.32 -11.52
N ILE A 153 10.88 -10.25 -11.15
CA ILE A 153 11.22 -8.89 -11.58
C ILE A 153 12.58 -8.46 -11.04
N VAL A 154 12.86 -8.68 -9.74
CA VAL A 154 14.11 -8.23 -9.11
C VAL A 154 15.29 -9.16 -9.36
N LYS A 155 15.05 -10.33 -9.94
CA LYS A 155 16.08 -11.33 -10.19
C LYS A 155 17.20 -10.76 -11.07
N GLY A 156 18.43 -10.93 -10.61
CA GLY A 156 19.63 -10.50 -11.34
C GLY A 156 19.93 -9.01 -11.28
N SER A 157 19.11 -8.20 -10.61
CA SER A 157 19.36 -6.77 -10.43
C SER A 157 20.23 -6.54 -9.20
N ALA A 158 21.37 -5.90 -9.35
CA ALA A 158 22.29 -5.60 -8.26
C ALA A 158 21.94 -4.29 -7.52
N ARG A 159 21.25 -3.36 -8.20
CA ARG A 159 20.87 -2.05 -7.67
C ARG A 159 19.45 -1.71 -8.10
N VAL A 160 18.55 -1.47 -7.14
CA VAL A 160 17.12 -1.33 -7.40
C VAL A 160 16.59 0.02 -6.92
N LEU A 161 15.96 0.76 -7.82
CA LEU A 161 15.16 1.94 -7.49
C LEU A 161 13.68 1.55 -7.54
N VAL A 162 12.95 1.79 -6.48
CA VAL A 162 11.50 1.56 -6.43
C VAL A 162 10.79 2.90 -6.36
N LEU A 163 9.85 3.13 -7.27
CA LEU A 163 8.86 4.18 -7.10
C LEU A 163 7.56 3.56 -6.57
N TRP A 164 7.14 4.02 -5.43
CA TRP A 164 5.89 3.65 -4.81
C TRP A 164 4.89 4.80 -4.91
N ASP A 165 4.06 4.73 -5.94
CA ASP A 165 3.03 5.73 -6.28
C ASP A 165 1.65 5.06 -6.47
N ALA A 166 1.41 4.01 -5.73
CA ALA A 166 0.14 3.32 -5.63
C ALA A 166 -0.28 3.28 -4.16
N HIS A 167 -1.57 3.50 -3.90
CA HIS A 167 -2.04 3.78 -2.56
C HIS A 167 -2.94 2.68 -2.01
N GLY A 168 -2.94 2.55 -0.69
CA GLY A 168 -3.74 1.61 0.05
C GLY A 168 -2.91 0.72 0.96
N PHE A 169 -3.62 0.14 1.94
CA PHE A 169 -2.99 -0.72 2.93
C PHE A 169 -2.37 -1.97 2.31
N GLU A 170 -3.09 -2.61 1.40
CA GLU A 170 -2.62 -3.83 0.73
C GLU A 170 -1.37 -3.57 -0.12
N ILE A 171 -1.28 -2.38 -0.73
CA ILE A 171 -0.08 -1.97 -1.48
C ILE A 171 1.10 -1.77 -0.51
N ALA A 172 0.86 -1.11 0.64
CA ALA A 172 1.88 -0.94 1.67
C ALA A 172 2.38 -2.30 2.18
N GLU A 173 1.49 -3.24 2.39
CA GLU A 173 1.83 -4.61 2.79
C GLU A 173 2.74 -5.30 1.74
N ILE A 174 2.42 -5.17 0.46
CA ILE A 174 3.26 -5.71 -0.64
C ILE A 174 4.63 -5.06 -0.67
N VAL A 175 4.71 -3.73 -0.60
CA VAL A 175 6.01 -3.06 -0.65
C VAL A 175 6.86 -3.40 0.56
N LEU A 176 6.31 -3.27 1.75
CA LEU A 176 7.04 -3.46 3.00
C LEU A 176 7.28 -4.94 3.34
N GLY A 177 6.37 -5.85 2.97
CA GLY A 177 6.43 -7.25 3.37
C GLY A 177 6.86 -8.22 2.26
N ARG A 178 6.89 -7.80 1.00
CA ARG A 178 7.29 -8.65 -0.11
C ARG A 178 8.44 -8.05 -0.94
N ILE A 179 8.33 -6.79 -1.35
CA ILE A 179 9.36 -6.17 -2.20
C ILE A 179 10.61 -5.84 -1.40
N LEU A 180 10.47 -5.14 -0.26
CA LEU A 180 11.62 -4.78 0.56
C LEU A 180 12.45 -5.99 1.03
N PRO A 181 11.88 -7.11 1.50
CA PRO A 181 12.65 -8.31 1.82
C PRO A 181 13.50 -8.84 0.66
N LEU A 182 12.99 -8.75 -0.59
CA LEU A 182 13.68 -9.24 -1.78
C LEU A 182 14.88 -8.38 -2.20
N ILE A 183 14.94 -7.12 -1.74
CA ILE A 183 15.98 -6.16 -2.15
C ILE A 183 16.82 -5.63 -0.99
N SER A 184 16.49 -6.00 0.26
CA SER A 184 17.16 -5.49 1.46
C SER A 184 18.65 -5.85 1.56
N ASP A 185 19.09 -6.89 0.86
CA ASP A 185 20.46 -7.39 0.81
C ASP A 185 21.36 -6.64 -0.18
N ARG A 186 20.80 -5.70 -0.95
CA ARG A 186 21.51 -4.97 -2.01
C ARG A 186 21.24 -3.48 -1.97
N PRO A 187 22.07 -2.64 -2.64
CA PRO A 187 21.78 -1.22 -2.77
C PRO A 187 20.40 -0.99 -3.38
N HIS A 188 19.54 -0.30 -2.65
CA HIS A 188 18.21 0.07 -3.10
C HIS A 188 17.80 1.41 -2.54
N LEU A 189 16.85 2.05 -3.23
CA LEU A 189 16.20 3.27 -2.79
C LEU A 189 14.71 3.18 -3.12
N VAL A 190 13.85 3.47 -2.17
CA VAL A 190 12.40 3.52 -2.37
C VAL A 190 11.96 4.97 -2.30
N LEU A 191 11.41 5.48 -3.38
CA LEU A 191 10.76 6.79 -3.48
C LEU A 191 9.28 6.60 -3.26
N MET A 192 8.67 7.47 -2.46
CA MET A 192 7.28 7.38 -2.06
C MET A 192 6.58 8.71 -2.36
N HIS A 193 5.64 8.70 -3.30
CA HIS A 193 4.89 9.88 -3.71
C HIS A 193 3.69 10.13 -2.79
N ASP A 194 3.25 11.39 -2.73
CA ASP A 194 2.03 11.86 -2.03
C ASP A 194 1.97 11.65 -0.52
N ILE A 195 2.99 11.09 0.10
CA ILE A 195 2.97 10.79 1.54
C ILE A 195 3.56 11.88 2.42
N SER A 196 4.29 12.83 1.85
CA SER A 196 4.83 14.00 2.54
C SER A 196 3.92 15.24 2.45
N ASP A 197 2.77 15.13 1.82
CA ASP A 197 1.85 16.23 1.63
C ASP A 197 1.32 16.75 2.97
N ASN A 198 1.54 18.03 3.24
CA ASN A 198 1.10 18.70 4.47
C ASN A 198 -0.42 18.63 4.71
N ARG A 199 -1.22 18.35 3.70
CA ARG A 199 -2.68 18.12 3.83
C ARG A 199 -2.97 16.95 4.79
N TYR A 200 -2.04 16.01 4.92
CA TYR A 200 -2.18 14.86 5.80
C TYR A 200 -1.55 15.05 7.19
N ALA A 201 -0.70 16.06 7.35
CA ALA A 201 0.05 16.32 8.58
C ALA A 201 -0.84 16.64 9.80
N HIS A 202 -2.08 17.06 9.57
CA HIS A 202 -3.02 17.45 10.63
C HIS A 202 -4.06 16.37 10.95
N VAL A 203 -4.00 15.23 10.30
CA VAL A 203 -4.96 14.16 10.54
C VAL A 203 -4.44 13.25 11.64
N SER A 204 -4.75 13.61 12.88
CA SER A 204 -4.71 12.69 14.02
C SER A 204 -5.76 11.61 13.78
N ARG A 205 -5.35 10.39 13.45
CA ARG A 205 -6.28 9.26 13.34
C ARG A 205 -5.69 8.04 14.02
N SER A 206 -6.45 7.54 14.96
CA SER A 206 -6.45 6.13 15.26
C SER A 206 -7.31 5.42 14.19
N TYR A 207 -6.89 4.30 13.75
CA TYR A 207 -7.68 3.41 12.90
C TYR A 207 -8.75 2.72 13.76
N ASP A 208 -9.86 3.40 14.03
CA ASP A 208 -10.89 2.90 14.92
C ASP A 208 -10.31 2.35 16.24
N ASP A 209 -9.32 3.05 16.82
CA ASP A 209 -8.57 2.67 18.02
C ASP A 209 -7.82 1.33 17.91
N GLN A 210 -7.66 0.79 16.71
CA GLN A 210 -6.95 -0.46 16.49
C GLN A 210 -5.53 -0.21 15.94
N PRO A 211 -4.52 -0.94 16.45
CA PRO A 211 -3.19 -0.89 15.86
C PRO A 211 -3.21 -1.48 14.46
N LEU A 212 -2.56 -0.80 13.50
CA LEU A 212 -2.42 -1.30 12.14
C LEU A 212 -1.57 -2.56 12.06
N TRP A 213 -0.59 -2.65 12.91
CA TRP A 213 0.33 -3.76 12.95
C TRP A 213 0.21 -4.50 14.27
N LYS A 214 -0.13 -5.78 14.20
CA LYS A 214 -0.16 -6.69 15.34
C LYS A 214 0.94 -7.74 15.21
N GLY A 215 1.99 -7.62 16.00
CA GLY A 215 3.11 -8.55 15.94
C GLY A 215 3.86 -8.50 14.60
N SER A 216 3.97 -9.61 13.91
CA SER A 216 4.64 -9.76 12.62
C SER A 216 3.70 -9.65 11.41
N THR A 217 2.39 -9.41 11.63
CA THR A 217 1.39 -9.31 10.58
C THR A 217 0.70 -7.97 10.62
N TRP A 218 0.32 -7.45 9.45
CA TRP A 218 -0.59 -6.33 9.35
C TRP A 218 -2.00 -6.76 9.74
N ASP A 219 -2.67 -5.95 10.54
CA ASP A 219 -4.09 -6.11 10.78
C ASP A 219 -4.86 -4.98 10.09
N ASN A 220 -5.33 -5.24 8.89
CA ASN A 220 -6.23 -4.33 8.18
C ASN A 220 -7.70 -4.72 8.36
N GLY A 221 -7.98 -5.77 9.13
CA GLY A 221 -9.31 -6.41 9.18
C GLY A 221 -10.45 -5.50 9.59
N THR A 222 -10.13 -4.42 10.28
CA THR A 222 -11.10 -3.43 10.74
C THR A 222 -10.77 -2.02 10.28
N GLY A 223 -9.63 -1.86 9.63
CA GLY A 223 -9.01 -0.56 9.40
C GLY A 223 -9.69 0.35 8.39
N ARG A 224 -10.79 -0.06 7.78
CA ARG A 224 -11.59 0.82 6.93
C ARG A 224 -12.71 1.44 7.74
N SER A 225 -12.45 2.61 8.33
CA SER A 225 -13.51 3.42 8.91
C SER A 225 -14.64 3.65 7.90
N PRO A 226 -15.91 3.52 8.29
CA PRO A 226 -17.05 3.85 7.43
C PRO A 226 -16.98 5.27 6.86
N ASN A 227 -16.37 6.18 7.58
CA ASN A 227 -16.18 7.57 7.16
C ASN A 227 -15.19 7.74 6.00
N ARG A 228 -14.44 6.70 5.64
CA ARG A 228 -13.48 6.71 4.55
C ARG A 228 -14.10 6.48 3.18
N VAL A 229 -15.30 5.93 3.12
CA VAL A 229 -15.97 5.57 1.87
C VAL A 229 -16.11 6.77 0.91
N ASN A 230 -16.21 7.96 1.47
CA ASN A 230 -16.42 9.18 0.69
C ASN A 230 -15.14 9.92 0.28
N ILE A 231 -13.97 9.47 0.71
CA ILE A 231 -12.69 10.14 0.46
C ILE A 231 -11.65 9.16 -0.12
N GLY A 232 -12.09 8.17 -0.84
CA GLY A 232 -11.37 7.02 -1.41
C GLY A 232 -9.83 7.10 -1.46
N TRP A 233 -9.27 7.90 -2.38
CA TRP A 233 -7.83 8.00 -2.59
C TRP A 233 -7.08 8.63 -1.39
N MET A 234 -7.65 9.65 -0.73
CA MET A 234 -7.03 10.28 0.46
C MET A 234 -6.90 9.29 1.62
N ASN A 235 -7.88 8.40 1.78
CA ASN A 235 -7.79 7.37 2.81
C ASN A 235 -6.72 6.34 2.50
N SER A 236 -6.58 5.95 1.22
CA SER A 236 -5.53 5.03 0.80
C SER A 236 -4.14 5.57 1.07
N GLN A 237 -3.92 6.88 0.85
CA GLN A 237 -2.65 7.53 1.18
C GLN A 237 -2.40 7.58 2.68
N GLN A 238 -3.43 7.85 3.48
CA GLN A 238 -3.31 7.79 4.94
C GLN A 238 -2.97 6.40 5.44
N ASP A 239 -3.57 5.36 4.88
CA ASP A 239 -3.25 3.98 5.21
C ASP A 239 -1.77 3.68 4.93
N GLN A 240 -1.25 4.17 3.81
CA GLN A 240 0.14 4.06 3.44
C GLN A 240 1.07 4.78 4.42
N VAL A 241 0.76 6.03 4.77
CA VAL A 241 1.56 6.82 5.72
C VAL A 241 1.65 6.14 7.09
N VAL A 242 0.52 5.64 7.60
CA VAL A 242 0.50 4.97 8.91
C VAL A 242 1.27 3.65 8.85
N ALA A 243 1.15 2.90 7.76
CA ALA A 243 1.90 1.67 7.57
C ALA A 243 3.42 1.90 7.54
N ILE A 244 3.87 2.93 6.82
CA ILE A 244 5.29 3.31 6.75
C ILE A 244 5.79 3.78 8.13
N ALA A 245 5.01 4.60 8.84
CA ALA A 245 5.39 5.09 10.16
C ALA A 245 5.52 3.95 11.18
N ASP A 246 4.61 2.98 11.16
CA ASP A 246 4.67 1.81 12.03
C ASP A 246 5.88 0.91 11.67
N PHE A 247 6.12 0.66 10.38
CA PHE A 247 7.29 -0.07 9.91
C PHE A 247 8.60 0.62 10.34
N ALA A 248 8.69 1.93 10.15
CA ALA A 248 9.85 2.73 10.55
C ALA A 248 10.09 2.64 12.06
N THR A 249 9.04 2.78 12.87
CA THR A 249 9.13 2.69 14.34
C THR A 249 9.61 1.32 14.81
N ARG A 250 9.07 0.23 14.26
CA ARG A 250 9.46 -1.14 14.61
C ARG A 250 10.90 -1.48 14.24
N ASN A 251 11.37 -0.88 13.17
CA ASN A 251 12.70 -1.12 12.64
C ASN A 251 13.69 -0.01 13.01
N ASP A 252 13.31 0.92 13.88
CA ASP A 252 14.14 2.08 14.25
C ASP A 252 14.77 2.73 13.01
N LEU A 253 13.93 3.01 12.02
CA LEU A 253 14.30 3.62 10.74
C LEU A 253 13.93 5.09 10.75
N ASP A 254 14.70 5.86 9.99
CA ASP A 254 14.34 7.22 9.63
C ASP A 254 13.87 7.23 8.16
N VAL A 255 12.67 7.75 7.95
CA VAL A 255 12.12 7.95 6.61
C VAL A 255 12.44 9.38 6.19
N GLY A 256 13.23 9.51 5.14
CA GLY A 256 13.68 10.82 4.65
C GLY A 256 12.54 11.59 3.98
N SER A 257 12.40 12.88 4.31
CA SER A 257 11.58 13.82 3.58
C SER A 257 12.43 14.57 2.56
N ALA A 258 12.07 14.49 1.29
CA ALA A 258 12.80 15.18 0.24
C ALA A 258 12.69 16.70 0.39
N ASP A 259 11.54 17.23 0.82
CA ASP A 259 11.37 18.66 1.13
C ASP A 259 12.39 19.13 2.19
N HIS A 260 12.57 18.34 3.23
CA HIS A 260 13.53 18.65 4.29
C HIS A 260 14.96 18.62 3.79
N GLU A 261 15.35 17.58 3.02
CA GLU A 261 16.70 17.42 2.53
C GLU A 261 17.08 18.53 1.54
N TYR A 262 16.19 18.85 0.60
CA TYR A 262 16.44 19.93 -0.35
C TYR A 262 16.53 21.28 0.34
N SER A 263 15.58 21.61 1.24
CA SER A 263 15.63 22.86 1.97
C SER A 263 16.91 22.98 2.79
N ARG A 264 17.26 21.93 3.55
CA ARG A 264 18.48 21.91 4.37
C ARG A 264 19.74 22.11 3.54
N PHE A 265 19.86 21.43 2.39
CA PHE A 265 21.03 21.54 1.53
C PHE A 265 21.13 22.93 0.91
N PHE A 266 20.07 23.42 0.30
CA PHE A 266 20.12 24.71 -0.42
C PHE A 266 20.15 25.91 0.52
N ASP A 267 19.62 25.80 1.74
CA ASP A 267 19.79 26.81 2.79
C ASP A 267 21.25 26.87 3.28
N ALA A 268 21.90 25.72 3.40
CA ALA A 268 23.31 25.63 3.78
C ALA A 268 24.25 26.09 2.65
N TYR A 269 23.83 25.93 1.39
CA TYR A 269 24.62 26.27 0.20
C TYR A 269 23.82 27.19 -0.77
N PRO A 270 23.54 28.45 -0.40
CA PRO A 270 22.70 29.34 -1.20
C PRO A 270 23.24 29.60 -2.62
N ARG A 271 24.56 29.60 -2.81
CA ARG A 271 25.14 29.69 -4.15
C ARG A 271 24.72 28.51 -5.05
N CYS A 272 24.62 27.33 -4.50
CA CYS A 272 24.11 26.19 -5.27
C CYS A 272 22.64 26.38 -5.69
N ALA A 273 21.82 26.97 -4.82
CA ALA A 273 20.44 27.32 -5.14
C ALA A 273 20.37 28.36 -6.26
N ASP A 274 21.23 29.38 -6.24
CA ASP A 274 21.30 30.42 -7.28
C ASP A 274 21.72 29.82 -8.63
N GLU A 275 22.76 28.97 -8.65
CA GLU A 275 23.18 28.25 -9.85
C GLU A 275 22.09 27.34 -10.42
N MET A 276 21.37 26.62 -9.55
CA MET A 276 20.24 25.78 -9.96
C MET A 276 19.13 26.62 -10.58
N ARG A 277 18.81 27.77 -9.97
CA ARG A 277 17.76 28.66 -10.44
C ARG A 277 18.13 29.33 -11.78
N GLU A 278 19.40 29.75 -11.92
CA GLU A 278 19.93 30.29 -13.17
C GLU A 278 19.88 29.26 -14.32
N MET A 279 20.27 28.02 -14.04
CA MET A 279 20.39 26.96 -15.05
C MET A 279 19.05 26.31 -15.42
N LEU A 280 18.21 26.00 -14.43
CA LEU A 280 16.99 25.20 -14.61
C LEU A 280 15.71 26.06 -14.61
N GLY A 281 15.81 27.31 -14.14
CA GLY A 281 14.65 28.18 -13.92
C GLY A 281 13.67 27.65 -12.89
N ASP A 282 12.61 28.40 -12.63
CA ASP A 282 11.55 27.97 -11.71
C ASP A 282 10.76 26.76 -12.23
N ARG A 283 10.93 26.43 -13.53
CA ARG A 283 10.22 25.27 -14.09
C ARG A 283 10.78 23.95 -13.59
N PHE A 284 12.08 23.81 -13.46
CA PHE A 284 12.72 22.54 -13.08
C PHE A 284 13.47 22.62 -11.76
N PHE A 285 13.55 23.78 -11.11
CA PHE A 285 14.15 23.92 -9.80
C PHE A 285 13.12 24.32 -8.74
N SER A 286 13.03 23.50 -7.70
CA SER A 286 12.29 23.79 -6.46
C SER A 286 12.88 22.96 -5.32
N THR A 287 12.82 23.49 -4.11
CA THR A 287 13.08 22.73 -2.89
C THR A 287 11.83 22.02 -2.36
N VAL A 288 10.67 22.34 -2.95
CA VAL A 288 9.40 21.65 -2.65
C VAL A 288 9.34 20.37 -3.47
N ALA A 289 9.13 19.26 -2.80
CA ALA A 289 9.25 17.92 -3.38
C ALA A 289 7.97 17.09 -3.27
N HIS A 290 7.28 17.13 -2.13
CA HIS A 290 6.10 16.32 -1.83
C HIS A 290 6.31 14.80 -1.96
N TRP A 291 7.52 14.32 -1.72
CA TRP A 291 7.84 12.91 -1.69
C TRP A 291 8.81 12.57 -0.55
N ALA A 292 8.81 11.31 -0.17
CA ALA A 292 9.70 10.77 0.85
C ALA A 292 10.48 9.59 0.30
N PHE A 293 11.48 9.13 1.05
CA PHE A 293 12.32 8.02 0.63
C PHE A 293 12.84 7.21 1.81
N VAL A 294 13.17 5.95 1.55
CA VAL A 294 13.77 5.05 2.51
C VAL A 294 14.71 4.07 1.82
N SER A 295 15.74 3.65 2.54
CA SER A 295 16.61 2.54 2.17
C SER A 295 16.97 1.72 3.40
N LEU A 296 17.07 0.41 3.22
CA LEU A 296 17.56 -0.53 4.24
C LEU A 296 19.03 -0.91 4.00
N SER A 297 19.63 -0.41 2.90
CA SER A 297 21.02 -0.72 2.52
C SER A 297 22.01 -0.32 3.61
N GLY A 298 23.07 -1.11 3.78
CA GLY A 298 24.16 -0.82 4.72
C GLY A 298 23.82 -1.05 6.19
N ARG A 299 22.71 -1.70 6.51
CA ARG A 299 22.30 -1.99 7.89
C ARG A 299 22.45 -3.50 8.17
N GLU A 300 23.23 -3.85 9.19
CA GLU A 300 23.55 -5.24 9.54
C GLU A 300 22.53 -5.91 10.48
N ARG A 301 21.42 -5.27 10.79
CA ARG A 301 20.43 -5.80 11.73
C ARG A 301 19.28 -6.53 11.00
N PRO A 302 18.63 -7.53 11.62
CA PRO A 302 17.42 -8.11 11.08
C PRO A 302 16.28 -7.08 11.08
N PHE A 303 15.55 -7.00 9.98
CA PHE A 303 14.36 -6.17 9.87
C PHE A 303 13.10 -6.97 10.17
N CYS A 304 12.14 -6.31 10.81
CA CYS A 304 10.82 -6.84 11.06
C CYS A 304 9.89 -6.44 9.91
N PHE A 305 9.71 -7.33 8.95
CA PHE A 305 8.81 -7.14 7.81
C PHE A 305 7.40 -7.61 8.14
N PRO A 306 6.34 -6.94 7.62
CA PRO A 306 4.98 -7.48 7.72
C PRO A 306 4.82 -8.75 6.91
N ALA A 307 4.08 -9.70 7.44
CA ALA A 307 3.67 -10.88 6.68
C ALA A 307 2.59 -10.48 5.66
N VAL A 308 2.87 -10.70 4.39
CA VAL A 308 1.90 -10.46 3.32
C VAL A 308 0.84 -11.54 3.34
N GLN A 309 -0.41 -11.14 3.51
CA GLN A 309 -1.51 -12.07 3.29
C GLN A 309 -1.58 -12.40 1.80
N ARG A 310 -1.40 -13.66 1.44
CA ARG A 310 -1.55 -14.09 0.05
C ARG A 310 -2.99 -13.80 -0.39
N ARG A 311 -3.19 -13.08 -1.48
CA ARG A 311 -4.48 -13.09 -2.18
C ARG A 311 -4.74 -14.52 -2.60
N LEU A 312 -5.85 -15.00 -2.12
CA LEU A 312 -6.31 -16.34 -2.41
C LEU A 312 -6.92 -16.28 -3.81
N ARG A 313 -6.25 -16.94 -4.78
CA ARG A 313 -6.58 -16.84 -6.22
C ARG A 313 -7.73 -17.73 -6.65
N HIS A 314 -8.07 -18.70 -5.82
CA HIS A 314 -9.09 -19.68 -6.12
C HIS A 314 -10.22 -19.58 -5.10
N GLN A 315 -11.43 -19.72 -5.57
CA GLN A 315 -12.61 -19.72 -4.70
C GLN A 315 -13.57 -20.83 -5.06
N CYS A 316 -14.20 -21.40 -4.04
CA CYS A 316 -15.35 -22.23 -4.23
C CYS A 316 -16.47 -21.80 -3.28
N GLY A 317 -17.70 -21.81 -3.78
CA GLY A 317 -18.87 -21.52 -2.95
C GLY A 317 -19.03 -22.53 -1.83
N VAL A 318 -19.74 -22.14 -0.78
CA VAL A 318 -20.07 -23.02 0.34
C VAL A 318 -21.54 -23.42 0.36
N ALA A 319 -21.82 -24.59 0.88
CA ALA A 319 -23.16 -24.99 1.27
C ALA A 319 -23.36 -24.66 2.75
N LEU A 320 -24.38 -23.88 3.06
CA LEU A 320 -24.70 -23.47 4.41
C LEU A 320 -25.86 -24.30 4.98
N ARG A 321 -25.82 -24.50 6.29
CA ARG A 321 -26.81 -25.19 7.02
C ARG A 321 -27.01 -24.58 8.40
N ASP A 322 -28.24 -24.18 8.76
CA ASP A 322 -28.55 -23.73 10.11
C ASP A 322 -28.34 -24.84 11.12
N ILE A 323 -27.60 -24.56 12.18
CA ILE A 323 -27.34 -25.47 13.28
C ILE A 323 -28.10 -25.02 14.54
N TYR A 324 -28.39 -23.72 14.67
CA TYR A 324 -29.04 -23.12 15.80
C TYR A 324 -30.12 -22.11 15.37
N PRO A 325 -31.28 -22.04 15.99
CA PRO A 325 -31.77 -22.94 17.04
C PRO A 325 -32.01 -24.36 16.53
N PRO A 326 -31.87 -25.37 17.39
CA PRO A 326 -32.07 -26.78 17.01
C PRO A 326 -33.53 -27.00 16.63
N ARG A 327 -33.82 -27.04 15.35
CA ARG A 327 -35.10 -27.46 14.81
C ARG A 327 -34.91 -28.79 14.11
N TRP A 328 -35.89 -29.64 14.24
CA TRP A 328 -35.88 -31.04 13.77
C TRP A 328 -35.68 -31.20 12.25
N PHE A 329 -35.72 -30.10 11.49
CA PHE A 329 -35.48 -30.10 10.05
C PHE A 329 -34.25 -29.27 9.70
N ARG A 330 -33.19 -29.94 9.29
CA ARG A 330 -31.96 -29.37 8.79
C ARG A 330 -32.17 -28.89 7.35
N ARG A 331 -32.57 -27.66 7.16
CA ARG A 331 -32.73 -27.05 5.82
C ARG A 331 -31.40 -26.40 5.37
N SER A 332 -31.14 -26.48 4.07
CA SER A 332 -30.10 -25.65 3.47
C SER A 332 -30.46 -24.19 3.69
N THR A 333 -29.42 -23.37 3.95
CA THR A 333 -29.58 -21.93 4.13
C THR A 333 -29.30 -21.24 2.80
N PRO A 334 -30.30 -20.69 2.12
CA PRO A 334 -30.09 -19.94 0.90
C PRO A 334 -29.43 -18.57 1.21
N LEU A 335 -28.65 -18.07 0.27
CA LEU A 335 -28.18 -16.71 0.26
C LEU A 335 -28.92 -15.92 -0.82
N PRO A 336 -29.11 -14.58 -0.65
CA PRO A 336 -28.74 -13.79 0.53
C PRO A 336 -29.60 -14.09 1.76
N ARG A 337 -29.01 -13.92 2.94
CA ARG A 337 -29.70 -14.16 4.22
C ARG A 337 -29.65 -12.94 5.12
N THR A 338 -30.80 -12.52 5.65
CA THR A 338 -30.90 -11.46 6.64
C THR A 338 -30.95 -12.06 8.06
N ILE A 339 -30.13 -11.49 8.96
CA ILE A 339 -30.04 -11.87 10.38
C ILE A 339 -30.15 -10.57 11.19
N GLU A 340 -31.09 -10.59 12.15
CA GLU A 340 -31.19 -9.52 13.14
C GLU A 340 -30.43 -9.96 14.40
N THR A 341 -29.48 -9.15 14.89
CA THR A 341 -28.79 -9.49 16.14
C THR A 341 -29.68 -9.22 17.35
N THR A 342 -29.41 -9.95 18.40
CA THR A 342 -30.06 -9.70 19.70
C THR A 342 -29.41 -8.48 20.36
N PRO A 343 -30.12 -7.81 21.32
CA PRO A 343 -29.52 -6.71 22.09
C PRO A 343 -28.68 -7.23 23.27
N VAL A 344 -28.17 -8.44 23.19
CA VAL A 344 -27.36 -9.08 24.24
C VAL A 344 -25.97 -9.30 23.69
N LYS A 345 -24.99 -8.69 24.34
CA LYS A 345 -23.57 -8.77 23.94
C LYS A 345 -23.11 -10.22 23.81
N TRP A 346 -22.45 -10.54 22.68
CA TRP A 346 -21.92 -11.87 22.35
C TRP A 346 -22.98 -12.97 22.18
N ASP A 347 -24.27 -12.63 22.19
CA ASP A 347 -25.31 -13.62 21.92
C ASP A 347 -25.31 -14.05 20.46
N TYR A 348 -25.38 -15.35 20.22
CA TYR A 348 -25.32 -15.92 18.87
C TYR A 348 -26.69 -15.78 18.18
N SER A 349 -26.74 -14.87 17.22
CA SER A 349 -27.95 -14.59 16.46
C SER A 349 -28.16 -15.59 15.33
N ALA A 350 -27.11 -16.16 14.81
CA ALA A 350 -27.12 -17.27 13.84
C ALA A 350 -25.88 -18.13 13.99
N VAL A 351 -26.06 -19.46 13.91
CA VAL A 351 -24.98 -20.45 13.88
C VAL A 351 -25.16 -21.33 12.66
N MET A 352 -24.22 -21.27 11.74
CA MET A 352 -24.32 -21.90 10.42
C MET A 352 -23.15 -22.86 10.20
N GLY A 353 -23.47 -24.14 10.03
CA GLY A 353 -22.52 -25.10 9.48
C GLY A 353 -22.28 -24.80 8.02
N TRP A 354 -21.04 -24.92 7.59
CA TRP A 354 -20.63 -24.69 6.22
C TRP A 354 -19.79 -25.85 5.68
N ARG A 355 -19.82 -26.03 4.37
CA ARG A 355 -18.96 -26.98 3.64
C ARG A 355 -18.60 -26.40 2.28
N PRO A 356 -17.35 -26.52 1.83
CA PRO A 356 -17.00 -26.22 0.45
C PRO A 356 -17.83 -27.03 -0.53
N ARG A 357 -18.16 -26.47 -1.68
CA ARG A 357 -18.88 -27.17 -2.77
C ARG A 357 -17.92 -27.90 -3.74
N GLY A 358 -16.62 -27.76 -3.55
CA GLY A 358 -15.56 -28.40 -4.35
C GLY A 358 -14.42 -28.88 -3.46
N GLU A 359 -13.46 -29.54 -4.10
CA GLU A 359 -12.22 -29.95 -3.45
C GLU A 359 -11.29 -28.76 -3.25
N ILE A 360 -10.69 -28.66 -2.09
CA ILE A 360 -9.71 -27.66 -1.75
C ILE A 360 -8.38 -28.39 -1.58
N PRO A 361 -7.29 -27.89 -2.20
CA PRO A 361 -5.99 -28.54 -2.06
C PRO A 361 -5.53 -28.56 -0.59
N ASP A 362 -5.01 -29.69 -0.16
CA ASP A 362 -4.39 -29.82 1.16
C ASP A 362 -3.15 -28.92 1.26
N ASN A 363 -2.86 -28.45 2.49
CA ASN A 363 -1.69 -27.64 2.81
C ASN A 363 -1.64 -26.23 2.16
N THR A 364 -2.74 -25.73 1.61
CA THR A 364 -2.83 -24.34 1.19
C THR A 364 -3.46 -23.47 2.27
N PRO A 365 -2.94 -22.26 2.52
CA PRO A 365 -3.64 -21.30 3.38
C PRO A 365 -5.03 -21.01 2.84
N GLN A 366 -6.03 -21.11 3.69
CA GLN A 366 -7.43 -20.95 3.33
C GLN A 366 -8.06 -19.85 4.16
N SER A 367 -9.06 -19.17 3.60
CA SER A 367 -9.92 -18.25 4.34
C SER A 367 -11.38 -18.42 3.94
N LEU A 368 -12.26 -18.20 4.88
CA LEU A 368 -13.68 -18.03 4.58
C LEU A 368 -13.91 -16.56 4.21
N CYS A 369 -14.24 -16.32 2.95
CA CYS A 369 -14.58 -15.00 2.42
C CYS A 369 -16.08 -14.80 2.56
N VAL A 370 -16.50 -13.82 3.34
CA VAL A 370 -17.92 -13.50 3.59
C VAL A 370 -18.21 -12.10 3.07
N ARG A 371 -19.13 -12.01 2.09
CA ARG A 371 -19.65 -10.72 1.62
C ARG A 371 -20.98 -10.43 2.32
N LEU A 372 -21.05 -9.29 3.00
CA LEU A 372 -22.19 -8.93 3.83
C LEU A 372 -22.43 -7.42 3.92
N GLN A 373 -23.62 -7.05 4.33
CA GLN A 373 -23.97 -5.68 4.74
C GLN A 373 -24.35 -5.66 6.21
N VAL A 374 -23.94 -4.61 6.92
CA VAL A 374 -24.33 -4.38 8.32
C VAL A 374 -24.97 -3.00 8.42
N VAL A 375 -26.16 -2.95 9.00
CA VAL A 375 -26.94 -1.72 9.20
C VAL A 375 -27.36 -1.62 10.66
N GLY A 376 -27.36 -0.41 11.20
CA GLY A 376 -27.70 -0.12 12.60
C GLY A 376 -26.46 -0.17 13.51
N ALA A 377 -26.37 -1.16 14.37
CA ALA A 377 -25.25 -1.34 15.30
C ALA A 377 -24.12 -2.21 14.72
N PRO A 378 -22.90 -2.20 15.31
CA PRO A 378 -21.86 -3.17 14.99
C PRO A 378 -22.30 -4.61 15.24
N ALA A 379 -21.91 -5.50 14.33
CA ALA A 379 -22.12 -6.95 14.47
C ALA A 379 -20.79 -7.69 14.53
N GLY A 380 -20.80 -8.90 15.07
CA GLY A 380 -19.68 -9.83 15.02
C GLY A 380 -19.93 -10.94 14.02
N ILE A 381 -18.89 -11.35 13.30
CA ILE A 381 -18.86 -12.57 12.52
C ILE A 381 -17.61 -13.36 12.89
N GLY A 382 -17.73 -14.68 13.08
CA GLY A 382 -16.59 -15.49 13.50
C GLY A 382 -16.79 -16.98 13.26
N ILE A 383 -15.69 -17.72 13.36
CA ILE A 383 -15.66 -19.18 13.25
C ILE A 383 -15.37 -19.75 14.64
N LEU A 384 -16.20 -20.65 15.08
CA LEU A 384 -15.94 -21.43 16.30
C LEU A 384 -15.01 -22.61 15.99
N ASN A 385 -14.37 -23.13 17.01
CA ASN A 385 -13.74 -24.46 16.95
C ASN A 385 -14.81 -25.57 16.85
N VAL A 386 -14.39 -26.79 16.55
CA VAL A 386 -15.29 -27.93 16.30
C VAL A 386 -16.21 -28.22 17.49
N ASP A 387 -15.72 -28.12 18.71
CA ASP A 387 -16.47 -28.34 19.95
C ASP A 387 -17.32 -27.13 20.37
N ARG A 388 -17.20 -26.00 19.65
CA ARG A 388 -17.94 -24.75 19.85
C ARG A 388 -17.65 -24.04 21.19
N SER A 389 -16.57 -24.36 21.82
CA SER A 389 -16.18 -23.80 23.12
C SER A 389 -15.50 -22.43 23.00
N ALA A 390 -14.89 -22.11 21.84
CA ALA A 390 -14.16 -20.87 21.61
C ALA A 390 -14.22 -20.42 20.15
N PHE A 391 -14.02 -19.11 19.93
CA PHE A 391 -13.77 -18.59 18.61
C PHE A 391 -12.33 -18.88 18.18
N LEU A 392 -12.17 -19.47 17.00
CA LEU A 392 -10.88 -19.51 16.32
C LEU A 392 -10.53 -18.13 15.75
N GLU A 393 -11.52 -17.46 15.21
CA GLU A 393 -11.42 -16.08 14.76
C GLU A 393 -12.77 -15.39 14.86
N SER A 394 -12.78 -14.12 15.23
CA SER A 394 -13.98 -13.27 15.24
C SER A 394 -13.62 -11.85 14.82
N ARG A 395 -14.47 -11.24 14.01
CA ARG A 395 -14.31 -9.89 13.49
C ARG A 395 -15.50 -9.03 13.89
N ARG A 396 -15.19 -7.80 14.31
CA ARG A 396 -16.18 -6.74 14.47
C ARG A 396 -16.44 -6.09 13.13
N ILE A 397 -17.69 -6.00 12.74
CA ILE A 397 -18.12 -5.38 11.49
C ILE A 397 -18.93 -4.14 11.84
N LEU A 398 -18.46 -3.01 11.39
CA LEU A 398 -19.14 -1.74 11.56
C LEU A 398 -20.22 -1.56 10.50
N PRO A 399 -21.32 -0.85 10.82
CA PRO A 399 -22.30 -0.45 9.82
C PRO A 399 -21.64 0.37 8.70
N ALA A 400 -21.98 0.06 7.45
CA ALA A 400 -21.49 0.77 6.29
C ALA A 400 -22.56 0.85 5.20
N LEU A 401 -22.45 1.87 4.34
CA LEU A 401 -23.24 1.96 3.12
C LEU A 401 -22.69 0.98 2.10
N GLY A 402 -23.42 -0.10 1.84
CA GLY A 402 -23.07 -1.11 0.86
C GLY A 402 -22.43 -2.38 1.44
N SER A 403 -22.01 -3.24 0.53
CA SER A 403 -21.44 -4.54 0.86
C SER A 403 -19.99 -4.42 1.34
N GLN A 404 -19.67 -5.21 2.36
CA GLN A 404 -18.32 -5.37 2.91
C GLN A 404 -17.89 -6.82 2.69
N THR A 405 -16.59 -7.03 2.53
CA THR A 405 -15.99 -8.37 2.45
C THR A 405 -15.10 -8.61 3.65
N VAL A 406 -15.32 -9.72 4.32
CA VAL A 406 -14.57 -10.14 5.51
C VAL A 406 -13.90 -11.46 5.22
N PHE A 407 -12.63 -11.57 5.57
CA PHE A 407 -11.86 -12.80 5.50
C PHE A 407 -11.65 -13.35 6.92
N LEU A 408 -12.02 -14.61 7.13
CA LEU A 408 -11.76 -15.35 8.35
C LEU A 408 -10.76 -16.46 8.02
N SER A 409 -9.60 -16.44 8.65
CA SER A 409 -8.52 -17.40 8.40
C SER A 409 -8.92 -18.81 8.83
N LEU A 410 -8.61 -19.78 7.99
CA LEU A 410 -8.77 -21.21 8.24
C LEU A 410 -7.39 -21.85 8.38
N ALA A 411 -6.66 -21.48 9.44
CA ALA A 411 -5.27 -21.95 9.65
C ALA A 411 -5.19 -23.49 9.69
N ASP A 412 -6.21 -24.12 10.27
CA ASP A 412 -6.43 -25.57 10.23
C ASP A 412 -7.91 -25.81 9.95
N PRO A 413 -8.30 -26.11 8.70
CA PRO A 413 -9.68 -26.36 8.34
C PRO A 413 -10.33 -27.52 9.12
N SER A 414 -9.54 -28.48 9.59
CA SER A 414 -10.05 -29.63 10.37
C SER A 414 -10.50 -29.23 11.78
N SER A 415 -9.96 -28.15 12.33
CA SER A 415 -10.34 -27.59 13.62
C SER A 415 -11.50 -26.60 13.54
N CYS A 416 -11.93 -26.23 12.32
CA CYS A 416 -12.96 -25.22 12.09
C CYS A 416 -14.37 -25.79 12.31
N GLY A 417 -15.12 -25.14 13.18
CA GLY A 417 -16.53 -25.37 13.44
C GLY A 417 -17.46 -24.44 12.66
N PRO A 418 -18.63 -24.12 13.20
CA PRO A 418 -19.61 -23.29 12.50
C PRO A 418 -19.22 -21.81 12.41
N LEU A 419 -19.72 -21.16 11.36
CA LEU A 419 -19.76 -19.71 11.23
C LEU A 419 -20.87 -19.14 12.11
N VAL A 420 -20.57 -18.08 12.84
CA VAL A 420 -21.48 -17.42 13.77
C VAL A 420 -21.63 -15.95 13.42
N VAL A 421 -22.88 -15.46 13.44
CA VAL A 421 -23.19 -14.03 13.51
C VAL A 421 -23.69 -13.73 14.91
N HIS A 422 -23.12 -12.74 15.56
CA HIS A 422 -23.44 -12.39 16.95
C HIS A 422 -23.52 -10.88 17.15
N ALA A 423 -24.15 -10.47 18.25
CA ALA A 423 -24.12 -9.09 18.69
C ALA A 423 -22.71 -8.74 19.21
N TRP A 424 -22.18 -7.58 18.80
CA TRP A 424 -20.86 -7.16 19.28
C TRP A 424 -20.97 -6.26 20.49
N ASP A 425 -21.77 -5.22 20.37
CA ASP A 425 -22.03 -4.27 21.45
C ASP A 425 -23.53 -4.17 21.73
N VAL A 426 -23.86 -3.76 22.94
CA VAL A 426 -25.25 -3.54 23.38
C VAL A 426 -25.45 -2.05 23.65
N PRO A 427 -26.68 -1.51 23.57
CA PRO A 427 -27.97 -2.22 23.50
C PRO A 427 -28.61 -2.31 22.11
N GLU A 428 -27.93 -1.87 21.07
CA GLU A 428 -28.53 -1.70 19.72
C GLU A 428 -28.51 -3.00 18.93
N ARG A 429 -29.49 -3.16 18.04
CA ARG A 429 -29.57 -4.32 17.14
C ARG A 429 -28.90 -3.97 15.81
N ALA A 430 -28.14 -4.91 15.28
CA ALA A 430 -27.65 -4.88 13.92
C ALA A 430 -28.52 -5.74 13.01
N ARG A 431 -28.72 -5.26 11.80
CA ARG A 431 -29.23 -6.07 10.70
C ARG A 431 -28.06 -6.45 9.79
N VAL A 432 -27.78 -7.74 9.71
CA VAL A 432 -26.71 -8.31 8.91
C VAL A 432 -27.33 -9.03 7.72
N VAL A 433 -26.94 -8.65 6.50
CA VAL A 433 -27.34 -9.35 5.27
C VAL A 433 -26.10 -10.05 4.73
N ILE A 434 -26.04 -11.37 4.84
CA ILE A 434 -24.98 -12.17 4.20
C ILE A 434 -25.39 -12.39 2.76
N GLU A 435 -24.61 -11.86 1.83
CA GLU A 435 -24.87 -11.91 0.40
C GLU A 435 -24.23 -13.14 -0.25
N ASP A 436 -22.99 -13.44 0.14
CA ASP A 436 -22.22 -14.55 -0.40
C ASP A 436 -21.21 -15.08 0.60
N ILE A 437 -20.86 -16.36 0.51
CA ILE A 437 -19.79 -16.98 1.26
C ILE A 437 -19.06 -17.96 0.35
N SER A 438 -17.73 -17.86 0.36
CA SER A 438 -16.86 -18.78 -0.37
C SER A 438 -15.63 -19.15 0.47
N VAL A 439 -15.06 -20.31 0.24
CA VAL A 439 -13.70 -20.63 0.67
C VAL A 439 -12.77 -20.15 -0.43
N VAL A 440 -11.72 -19.47 -0.03
CA VAL A 440 -10.70 -18.91 -0.92
C VAL A 440 -9.32 -19.40 -0.50
N TRP A 441 -8.44 -19.70 -1.47
CA TRP A 441 -7.07 -20.19 -1.25
C TRP A 441 -6.06 -19.77 -2.31
#